data_95dad67cb9d4ba5f727bee956babab2d
#
_entry.id   95dad67cb9d4ba5f727bee956babab2d
#
_cell.length_a   1.000
_cell.length_b   1.000
_cell.length_c   1.000
_cell.angle_alpha   90.00
_cell.angle_beta   90.00
_cell.angle_gamma   90.00
#
_symmetry.space_group_name_H-M   'P 1'
#
loop_
_entity.id
_entity.type
_entity.pdbx_description
1 polymer ?
#
loop_
_entity_poly.entity_id
_entity_poly.type
_entity_poly.pdbx_seq_one_letter_code
_entity_poly.pdbx_strand_id
1 'polypeptide(L)'
;MKLFLVLGLIIVSSYAERRFPDDFMFGTATASYQIEGGWDADGKGENIWDHMTHTKPHAIKDMSNGDEAADSYNNYKRDVEMMRELGLDAYRFSLSWARILPDGLGNNVNKAGIAFYNNYIDEMLKYNITPMVTLYHWDLPQKLQDLGGFINPLFPEWFEDYARIVYEHFGDRVKHWITFNEPREICYLGYGGNIYAPALNVTDIGTYYCAKSLVLAHARAYYVYVNDFKRSQGGICGITISVNWMEALTDSEEDEQAAEIYRQAEWGLYAEPIFSEHGGFPKEFSEIVAQKSFEQGYPRSRMPEFTDEERKFVQGAYDFFGVNHYTSYLISAKSYKEEHPIPSVYADADVGNYVPPEWPQSASDWLTLAPNSINNSLTFLMKKYNSPIFYITENGWSSPPDAGLLDDDRIEYYRAALNSVLDAIEAGVNLKGYMAWSLMDNFEWSNGYTQLFGLYQVDFKSPEKTRTPKKSAFVYKEIIKSRVIDPSYEPTTLEMWIDEGH
;
A
#
# COMPACT_ATOMS: atom_id res chain seq x y z
N MET A 1 55.00 2.36 52.66
CA MET A 1 54.18 3.26 51.82
C MET A 1 53.99 2.54 50.50
N LYS A 2 52.86 1.80 50.37
CA LYS A 2 52.54 1.02 49.14
C LYS A 2 51.59 1.87 48.28
N LEU A 3 52.06 2.21 47.09
CA LEU A 3 51.36 2.98 46.09
C LEU A 3 50.45 2.00 45.36
N PHE A 4 49.12 2.12 45.51
CA PHE A 4 48.11 1.40 44.66
C PHE A 4 47.85 2.22 43.42
N LEU A 5 48.35 1.75 42.26
CA LEU A 5 47.91 2.22 40.95
C LEU A 5 46.53 1.59 40.66
N VAL A 6 45.48 2.40 40.63
CA VAL A 6 44.17 2.03 40.11
C VAL A 6 44.19 2.30 38.62
N LEU A 7 44.36 1.26 37.79
CA LEU A 7 44.08 1.33 36.34
C LEU A 7 42.57 1.33 36.16
N GLY A 8 41.99 2.49 35.85
CA GLY A 8 40.64 2.58 35.36
C GLY A 8 40.57 2.07 33.93
N LEU A 9 40.00 0.87 33.72
CA LEU A 9 39.60 0.44 32.40
C LEU A 9 38.41 1.31 31.94
N ILE A 10 38.65 2.23 31.02
CA ILE A 10 37.58 2.88 30.26
C ILE A 10 37.12 1.84 29.22
N ILE A 11 36.03 1.15 29.52
CA ILE A 11 35.32 0.36 28.53
C ILE A 11 34.61 1.38 27.61
N VAL A 12 35.25 1.73 26.51
CA VAL A 12 34.56 2.39 25.38
C VAL A 12 33.72 1.31 24.75
N SER A 13 32.47 1.20 25.19
CA SER A 13 31.44 0.48 24.45
C SER A 13 31.29 1.22 23.11
N SER A 14 31.95 0.74 22.07
CA SER A 14 31.59 1.13 20.71
C SER A 14 30.20 0.56 20.45
N TYR A 15 29.16 1.36 20.63
CA TYR A 15 27.89 1.04 20.04
C TYR A 15 28.16 0.99 18.54
N ALA A 16 28.05 -0.22 17.95
CA ALA A 16 28.05 -0.33 16.50
C ALA A 16 26.88 0.53 16.00
N GLU A 17 27.18 1.43 15.07
CA GLU A 17 26.18 2.29 14.46
C GLU A 17 25.10 1.40 13.83
N ARG A 18 23.83 1.64 14.17
CA ARG A 18 22.69 0.87 13.62
C ARG A 18 22.60 1.13 12.13
N ARG A 19 22.68 0.07 11.34
CA ARG A 19 22.75 0.16 9.89
C ARG A 19 21.82 -0.83 9.22
N PHE A 20 21.17 -0.42 8.13
CA PHE A 20 20.43 -1.32 7.26
C PHE A 20 21.36 -2.32 6.57
N PRO A 21 20.90 -3.58 6.34
CA PRO A 21 21.66 -4.55 5.54
C PRO A 21 22.02 -4.00 4.15
N ASP A 22 23.18 -4.41 3.62
CA ASP A 22 23.62 -3.92 2.30
C ASP A 22 22.68 -4.37 1.15
N ASP A 23 21.98 -5.50 1.33
CA ASP A 23 20.98 -6.03 0.40
C ASP A 23 19.55 -5.54 0.67
N PHE A 24 19.35 -4.62 1.62
CA PHE A 24 18.05 -4.04 1.90
C PHE A 24 17.65 -3.06 0.81
N MET A 25 16.49 -3.27 0.20
CA MET A 25 16.02 -2.51 -0.95
C MET A 25 15.31 -1.22 -0.52
N PHE A 26 15.87 -0.07 -0.86
CA PHE A 26 15.21 1.22 -0.69
C PHE A 26 14.56 1.70 -1.99
N GLY A 27 13.33 2.17 -1.89
CA GLY A 27 12.60 2.70 -3.04
C GLY A 27 11.56 3.74 -2.66
N THR A 28 10.79 4.12 -3.67
CA THR A 28 9.58 4.92 -3.54
C THR A 28 8.43 4.28 -4.29
N ALA A 29 7.21 4.73 -4.03
CA ALA A 29 6.01 4.18 -4.67
C ALA A 29 5.12 5.28 -5.26
N THR A 30 4.31 4.91 -6.25
CA THR A 30 3.20 5.69 -6.83
C THR A 30 2.12 4.77 -7.36
N ALA A 31 0.96 5.32 -7.77
CA ALA A 31 -0.11 4.61 -8.44
C ALA A 31 -0.50 5.29 -9.75
N SER A 32 -0.91 4.49 -10.74
CA SER A 32 -1.20 4.94 -12.11
C SER A 32 -2.19 6.10 -12.17
N TYR A 33 -3.37 5.97 -11.57
CA TYR A 33 -4.40 7.02 -11.61
C TYR A 33 -3.92 8.33 -10.95
N GLN A 34 -3.09 8.21 -9.91
CA GLN A 34 -2.64 9.35 -9.12
C GLN A 34 -1.59 10.22 -9.83
N ILE A 35 -0.80 9.65 -10.77
CA ILE A 35 0.32 10.37 -11.40
C ILE A 35 0.28 10.43 -12.92
N GLU A 36 -0.29 9.43 -13.61
CA GLU A 36 -0.10 9.28 -15.06
C GLU A 36 -0.74 10.43 -15.85
N GLY A 37 -1.99 10.78 -15.56
CA GLY A 37 -2.75 11.62 -16.45
C GLY A 37 -3.05 10.93 -17.79
N GLY A 38 -3.29 11.73 -18.84
CA GLY A 38 -3.62 11.19 -20.17
C GLY A 38 -4.79 10.21 -20.11
N TRP A 39 -5.87 10.61 -19.43
CA TRP A 39 -7.00 9.75 -19.06
C TRP A 39 -7.73 9.13 -20.26
N ASP A 40 -7.70 9.81 -21.43
CA ASP A 40 -8.28 9.36 -22.71
C ASP A 40 -7.22 9.19 -23.82
N ALA A 41 -5.92 9.33 -23.49
CA ALA A 41 -4.83 9.29 -24.46
C ALA A 41 -4.61 7.89 -25.03
N ASP A 42 -4.28 7.83 -26.34
CA ASP A 42 -3.80 6.65 -27.05
C ASP A 42 -4.69 5.40 -26.86
N GLY A 43 -6.01 5.61 -26.77
CA GLY A 43 -7.00 4.55 -26.68
C GLY A 43 -7.18 3.93 -25.28
N LYS A 44 -6.73 4.61 -24.21
CA LYS A 44 -7.07 4.23 -22.84
C LYS A 44 -8.59 4.25 -22.65
N GLY A 45 -9.14 3.21 -22.02
CA GLY A 45 -10.54 3.15 -21.60
C GLY A 45 -10.78 3.93 -20.30
N GLU A 46 -12.06 4.29 -20.08
CA GLU A 46 -12.50 4.89 -18.82
C GLU A 46 -12.35 3.90 -17.67
N ASN A 47 -11.81 4.35 -16.52
CA ASN A 47 -11.81 3.61 -15.28
C ASN A 47 -12.82 4.18 -14.27
N ILE A 48 -13.02 3.50 -13.14
CA ILE A 48 -14.01 3.90 -12.13
C ILE A 48 -13.72 5.26 -11.49
N TRP A 49 -12.46 5.70 -11.42
CA TRP A 49 -12.09 7.02 -10.91
C TRP A 49 -12.33 8.11 -11.95
N ASP A 50 -11.98 7.87 -13.24
CA ASP A 50 -12.37 8.77 -14.33
C ASP A 50 -13.88 9.00 -14.28
N HIS A 51 -14.65 7.90 -14.22
CA HIS A 51 -16.11 7.97 -14.17
C HIS A 51 -16.65 8.73 -12.97
N MET A 52 -16.13 8.44 -11.78
CA MET A 52 -16.58 9.09 -10.53
C MET A 52 -16.26 10.58 -10.52
N THR A 53 -15.03 10.97 -10.88
CA THR A 53 -14.63 12.38 -10.86
C THR A 53 -15.35 13.22 -11.92
N HIS A 54 -15.69 12.65 -13.08
CA HIS A 54 -16.44 13.32 -14.13
C HIS A 54 -17.93 13.41 -13.81
N THR A 55 -18.53 12.36 -13.22
CA THR A 55 -19.99 12.31 -12.97
C THR A 55 -20.39 12.86 -11.60
N LYS A 56 -19.48 12.80 -10.61
CA LYS A 56 -19.70 13.20 -9.21
C LYS A 56 -18.51 14.01 -8.68
N PRO A 57 -18.11 15.16 -9.29
CA PRO A 57 -16.91 15.90 -8.88
C PRO A 57 -16.96 16.32 -7.41
N HIS A 58 -18.15 16.55 -6.83
CA HIS A 58 -18.34 16.87 -5.43
C HIS A 58 -17.96 15.74 -4.44
N ALA A 59 -17.70 14.52 -4.93
CA ALA A 59 -17.15 13.43 -4.12
C ALA A 59 -15.65 13.64 -3.83
N ILE A 60 -15.00 14.56 -4.54
CA ILE A 60 -13.61 14.96 -4.34
C ILE A 60 -13.57 16.29 -3.59
N LYS A 61 -12.78 16.39 -2.53
CA LYS A 61 -12.75 17.51 -1.58
C LYS A 61 -12.53 18.88 -2.24
N ASP A 62 -11.67 18.94 -3.25
CA ASP A 62 -11.36 20.14 -4.06
C ASP A 62 -12.00 20.11 -5.44
N MET A 63 -12.87 19.15 -5.73
CA MET A 63 -13.53 18.92 -7.03
C MET A 63 -12.57 18.69 -8.20
N SER A 64 -11.32 18.31 -7.94
CA SER A 64 -10.32 17.96 -8.94
C SER A 64 -10.49 16.53 -9.47
N ASN A 65 -9.68 16.16 -10.48
CA ASN A 65 -9.64 14.83 -11.07
C ASN A 65 -8.20 14.42 -11.40
N GLY A 66 -8.02 13.22 -11.91
CA GLY A 66 -6.75 12.67 -12.35
C GLY A 66 -6.47 12.82 -13.85
N ASP A 67 -7.21 13.65 -14.59
CA ASP A 67 -7.11 13.72 -16.06
C ASP A 67 -5.72 14.09 -16.55
N GLU A 68 -5.08 15.05 -15.88
CA GLU A 68 -3.69 15.44 -16.13
C GLU A 68 -2.75 14.88 -15.04
N ALA A 69 -3.21 14.86 -13.78
CA ALA A 69 -2.42 14.48 -12.62
C ALA A 69 -1.02 15.12 -12.61
N ALA A 70 0.04 14.34 -12.42
CA ALA A 70 1.43 14.79 -12.58
C ALA A 70 1.92 14.66 -14.03
N ASP A 71 1.08 14.20 -14.96
CA ASP A 71 1.41 13.96 -16.37
C ASP A 71 2.63 13.04 -16.57
N SER A 72 2.74 12.01 -15.71
CA SER A 72 3.82 11.01 -15.81
C SER A 72 3.74 10.19 -17.09
N TYR A 73 2.56 10.12 -17.74
CA TYR A 73 2.41 9.50 -19.05
C TYR A 73 3.34 10.15 -20.09
N ASN A 74 3.51 11.44 -20.06
CA ASN A 74 4.43 12.17 -20.94
C ASN A 74 5.81 12.41 -20.30
N ASN A 75 5.88 12.51 -18.97
CA ASN A 75 7.07 12.94 -18.22
C ASN A 75 7.81 11.79 -17.51
N TYR A 76 7.52 10.51 -17.80
CA TYR A 76 8.12 9.36 -17.10
C TYR A 76 9.65 9.37 -17.07
N LYS A 77 10.33 9.96 -18.07
CA LYS A 77 11.79 10.08 -18.08
C LYS A 77 12.30 11.00 -16.98
N ARG A 78 11.59 12.14 -16.76
CA ARG A 78 11.90 13.03 -15.63
C ARG A 78 11.65 12.33 -14.29
N ASP A 79 10.62 11.49 -14.22
CA ASP A 79 10.34 10.72 -13.02
C ASP A 79 11.47 9.71 -12.73
N VAL A 80 12.02 9.05 -13.76
CA VAL A 80 13.20 8.18 -13.62
C VAL A 80 14.46 8.98 -13.24
N GLU A 81 14.63 10.22 -13.70
CA GLU A 81 15.70 11.09 -13.23
C GLU A 81 15.59 11.37 -11.72
N MET A 82 14.39 11.64 -11.19
CA MET A 82 14.19 11.80 -9.75
C MET A 82 14.58 10.56 -8.95
N MET A 83 14.27 9.37 -9.47
CA MET A 83 14.70 8.11 -8.85
C MET A 83 16.24 8.00 -8.79
N ARG A 84 16.93 8.42 -9.85
CA ARG A 84 18.41 8.49 -9.91
C ARG A 84 18.97 9.55 -8.95
N GLU A 85 18.33 10.71 -8.91
CA GLU A 85 18.69 11.79 -7.98
C GLU A 85 18.65 11.31 -6.52
N LEU A 86 17.66 10.46 -6.15
CA LEU A 86 17.54 9.85 -4.83
C LEU A 86 18.47 8.66 -4.62
N GLY A 87 18.98 8.04 -5.67
CA GLY A 87 19.77 6.81 -5.59
C GLY A 87 18.95 5.58 -5.22
N LEU A 88 17.74 5.45 -5.76
CA LEU A 88 16.82 4.35 -5.44
C LEU A 88 17.31 3.01 -5.95
N ASP A 89 17.18 1.95 -5.13
CA ASP A 89 17.37 0.55 -5.54
C ASP A 89 16.17 0.03 -6.35
N ALA A 90 14.94 0.51 -6.04
CA ALA A 90 13.70 0.07 -6.65
C ALA A 90 12.66 1.18 -6.77
N TYR A 91 11.73 0.98 -7.67
CA TYR A 91 10.55 1.83 -7.78
C TYR A 91 9.28 0.97 -7.93
N ARG A 92 8.33 1.21 -7.02
CA ARG A 92 7.02 0.55 -7.08
C ARG A 92 6.02 1.46 -7.78
N PHE A 93 5.35 0.92 -8.80
CA PHE A 93 4.28 1.61 -9.52
C PHE A 93 3.18 0.65 -9.90
N SER A 94 2.00 1.16 -10.22
CA SER A 94 0.90 0.33 -10.70
C SER A 94 0.67 0.50 -12.20
N LEU A 95 0.06 -0.52 -12.78
CA LEU A 95 -0.41 -0.49 -14.17
C LEU A 95 -1.86 -0.03 -14.21
N SER A 96 -2.21 0.84 -15.13
CA SER A 96 -3.61 1.13 -15.46
C SER A 96 -4.19 -0.01 -16.29
N TRP A 97 -5.07 -0.81 -15.71
CA TRP A 97 -5.73 -1.90 -16.42
C TRP A 97 -6.47 -1.37 -17.66
N ALA A 98 -7.20 -0.25 -17.53
CA ALA A 98 -7.91 0.37 -18.65
C ALA A 98 -7.00 0.95 -19.74
N ARG A 99 -5.71 1.21 -19.46
CA ARG A 99 -4.72 1.61 -20.47
C ARG A 99 -4.22 0.41 -21.27
N ILE A 100 -4.11 -0.77 -20.64
CA ILE A 100 -3.67 -2.02 -21.27
C ILE A 100 -4.85 -2.69 -21.99
N LEU A 101 -6.00 -2.80 -21.34
CA LEU A 101 -7.23 -3.40 -21.82
C LEU A 101 -8.38 -2.39 -21.69
N PRO A 102 -8.67 -1.58 -22.74
CA PRO A 102 -9.65 -0.49 -22.65
C PRO A 102 -11.06 -0.94 -22.23
N ASP A 103 -11.43 -2.15 -22.58
CA ASP A 103 -12.71 -2.76 -22.19
C ASP A 103 -12.60 -3.65 -20.94
N GLY A 104 -11.41 -3.78 -20.39
CA GLY A 104 -11.09 -4.69 -19.28
C GLY A 104 -10.93 -6.15 -19.66
N LEU A 105 -11.33 -6.55 -20.87
CA LEU A 105 -11.31 -7.93 -21.35
C LEU A 105 -10.08 -8.21 -22.23
N GLY A 106 -9.56 -9.45 -22.16
CA GLY A 106 -8.30 -9.85 -22.81
C GLY A 106 -8.32 -9.90 -24.35
N ASN A 107 -9.47 -9.71 -24.99
CA ASN A 107 -9.62 -9.74 -26.45
C ASN A 107 -9.23 -8.42 -27.16
N ASN A 108 -8.98 -7.34 -26.42
CA ASN A 108 -8.68 -6.01 -26.97
C ASN A 108 -7.47 -5.38 -26.27
N VAL A 109 -6.27 -5.86 -26.61
CA VAL A 109 -5.02 -5.35 -26.03
C VAL A 109 -4.60 -4.05 -26.71
N ASN A 110 -4.49 -2.97 -25.93
CA ASN A 110 -4.01 -1.67 -26.40
C ASN A 110 -2.48 -1.65 -26.55
N LYS A 111 -2.02 -1.67 -27.78
CA LYS A 111 -0.58 -1.66 -28.10
C LYS A 111 0.14 -0.40 -27.62
N ALA A 112 -0.52 0.73 -27.61
CA ALA A 112 0.06 1.99 -27.13
C ALA A 112 0.28 1.95 -25.62
N GLY A 113 -0.70 1.41 -24.86
CA GLY A 113 -0.56 1.18 -23.43
C GLY A 113 0.57 0.22 -23.07
N ILE A 114 0.67 -0.90 -23.81
CA ILE A 114 1.81 -1.83 -23.67
C ILE A 114 3.15 -1.13 -23.97
N ALA A 115 3.22 -0.33 -25.04
CA ALA A 115 4.44 0.38 -25.41
C ALA A 115 4.86 1.41 -24.33
N PHE A 116 3.91 2.13 -23.73
CA PHE A 116 4.19 3.07 -22.65
C PHE A 116 4.89 2.38 -21.47
N TYR A 117 4.31 1.29 -20.95
CA TYR A 117 4.91 0.56 -19.83
C TYR A 117 6.23 -0.12 -20.17
N ASN A 118 6.39 -0.63 -21.42
CA ASN A 118 7.69 -1.13 -21.89
C ASN A 118 8.76 -0.02 -21.82
N ASN A 119 8.46 1.15 -22.35
CA ASN A 119 9.39 2.29 -22.33
C ASN A 119 9.72 2.73 -20.89
N TYR A 120 8.74 2.73 -19.99
CA TYR A 120 8.93 3.12 -18.60
C TYR A 120 9.83 2.12 -17.86
N ILE A 121 9.55 0.81 -18.01
CA ILE A 121 10.36 -0.28 -17.43
C ILE A 121 11.79 -0.23 -17.97
N ASP A 122 11.95 -0.11 -19.30
CA ASP A 122 13.26 -0.04 -19.93
C ASP A 122 14.06 1.17 -19.47
N GLU A 123 13.42 2.31 -19.27
CA GLU A 123 14.09 3.51 -18.76
C GLU A 123 14.62 3.31 -17.33
N MET A 124 13.85 2.68 -16.42
CA MET A 124 14.32 2.33 -15.07
C MET A 124 15.52 1.38 -15.11
N LEU A 125 15.44 0.33 -15.93
CA LEU A 125 16.49 -0.70 -16.02
C LEU A 125 17.81 -0.18 -16.57
N LYS A 126 17.80 0.86 -17.40
CA LYS A 126 19.03 1.55 -17.84
C LYS A 126 19.90 2.01 -16.67
N TYR A 127 19.27 2.33 -15.55
CA TYR A 127 19.91 2.90 -14.38
C TYR A 127 19.88 1.95 -13.17
N ASN A 128 19.71 0.64 -13.43
CA ASN A 128 19.68 -0.41 -12.42
C ASN A 128 18.59 -0.22 -11.34
N ILE A 129 17.51 0.52 -11.65
CA ILE A 129 16.36 0.67 -10.76
C ILE A 129 15.44 -0.52 -10.99
N THR A 130 15.21 -1.30 -9.93
CA THR A 130 14.35 -2.50 -9.99
C THR A 130 12.88 -2.12 -10.06
N PRO A 131 12.13 -2.49 -11.12
CA PRO A 131 10.69 -2.27 -11.17
C PRO A 131 9.96 -3.27 -10.26
N MET A 132 9.13 -2.75 -9.34
CA MET A 132 8.16 -3.51 -8.54
C MET A 132 6.76 -3.11 -9.01
N VAL A 133 6.04 -4.04 -9.63
CA VAL A 133 4.81 -3.73 -10.37
C VAL A 133 3.59 -4.21 -9.64
N THR A 134 2.67 -3.29 -9.35
CA THR A 134 1.32 -3.56 -8.85
C THR A 134 0.36 -3.67 -10.03
N LEU A 135 -0.33 -4.81 -10.17
CA LEU A 135 -1.27 -5.04 -11.26
C LEU A 135 -2.52 -4.16 -11.13
N TYR A 136 -3.00 -3.98 -9.90
CA TYR A 136 -4.23 -3.23 -9.63
C TYR A 136 -4.09 -2.32 -8.41
N HIS A 137 -4.30 -1.02 -8.63
CA HIS A 137 -4.28 0.01 -7.59
C HIS A 137 -5.52 0.93 -7.74
N TRP A 138 -6.72 0.31 -7.60
CA TRP A 138 -8.04 0.92 -7.45
C TRP A 138 -8.71 1.46 -8.73
N ASP A 139 -8.10 1.32 -9.88
CA ASP A 139 -8.52 1.90 -11.16
C ASP A 139 -9.13 0.88 -12.13
N LEU A 140 -10.19 0.17 -11.66
CA LEU A 140 -10.92 -0.83 -12.44
C LEU A 140 -11.50 -0.21 -13.73
N PRO A 141 -11.37 -0.87 -14.91
CA PRO A 141 -12.10 -0.47 -16.10
C PRO A 141 -13.60 -0.34 -15.83
N GLN A 142 -14.19 0.83 -16.18
CA GLN A 142 -15.61 1.11 -15.90
C GLN A 142 -16.54 0.05 -16.49
N LYS A 143 -16.23 -0.49 -17.68
CA LYS A 143 -17.03 -1.56 -18.30
C LYS A 143 -17.12 -2.84 -17.45
N LEU A 144 -16.06 -3.19 -16.71
CA LEU A 144 -16.11 -4.32 -15.78
C LEU A 144 -16.93 -3.97 -14.54
N GLN A 145 -16.88 -2.71 -14.11
CA GLN A 145 -17.73 -2.22 -13.01
C GLN A 145 -19.22 -2.24 -13.40
N ASP A 146 -19.57 -1.88 -14.65
CA ASP A 146 -20.94 -1.95 -15.16
C ASP A 146 -21.50 -3.38 -15.18
N LEU A 147 -20.61 -4.37 -15.21
CA LEU A 147 -20.95 -5.80 -15.04
C LEU A 147 -20.97 -6.27 -13.59
N GLY A 148 -20.76 -5.37 -12.62
CA GLY A 148 -20.77 -5.66 -11.18
C GLY A 148 -19.37 -5.63 -10.51
N GLY A 149 -18.30 -5.49 -11.27
CA GLY A 149 -16.93 -5.36 -10.74
C GLY A 149 -16.56 -6.51 -9.79
N PHE A 150 -16.00 -6.21 -8.63
CA PHE A 150 -15.52 -7.20 -7.65
C PHE A 150 -16.64 -8.10 -7.07
N ILE A 151 -17.90 -7.71 -7.11
CA ILE A 151 -19.01 -8.56 -6.64
C ILE A 151 -19.59 -9.47 -7.73
N ASN A 152 -19.11 -9.35 -8.98
CA ASN A 152 -19.44 -10.29 -10.02
C ASN A 152 -18.64 -11.60 -9.84
N PRO A 153 -19.30 -12.78 -9.87
CA PRO A 153 -18.61 -14.07 -9.72
C PRO A 153 -17.54 -14.36 -10.77
N LEU A 154 -17.58 -13.70 -11.94
CA LEU A 154 -16.59 -13.84 -13.01
C LEU A 154 -15.37 -12.92 -12.83
N PHE A 155 -15.37 -12.04 -11.86
CA PHE A 155 -14.26 -11.10 -11.65
C PHE A 155 -12.89 -11.80 -11.49
N PRO A 156 -12.77 -12.91 -10.73
CA PRO A 156 -11.50 -13.62 -10.63
C PRO A 156 -10.95 -14.12 -11.97
N GLU A 157 -11.81 -14.48 -12.91
CA GLU A 157 -11.43 -14.91 -14.26
C GLU A 157 -10.93 -13.73 -15.11
N TRP A 158 -11.63 -12.60 -15.06
CA TRP A 158 -11.21 -11.39 -15.77
C TRP A 158 -9.84 -10.89 -15.28
N PHE A 159 -9.61 -10.97 -13.99
CA PHE A 159 -8.31 -10.57 -13.41
C PHE A 159 -7.19 -11.57 -13.78
N GLU A 160 -7.50 -12.86 -13.84
CA GLU A 160 -6.58 -13.90 -14.33
C GLU A 160 -6.12 -13.62 -15.77
N ASP A 161 -7.07 -13.31 -16.67
CA ASP A 161 -6.77 -12.99 -18.07
C ASP A 161 -5.89 -11.72 -18.18
N TYR A 162 -6.22 -10.68 -17.42
CA TYR A 162 -5.42 -9.46 -17.36
C TYR A 162 -4.01 -9.74 -16.83
N ALA A 163 -3.88 -10.45 -15.74
CA ALA A 163 -2.58 -10.80 -15.15
C ALA A 163 -1.72 -11.60 -16.13
N ARG A 164 -2.29 -12.55 -16.85
CA ARG A 164 -1.61 -13.32 -17.91
C ARG A 164 -1.01 -12.42 -18.97
N ILE A 165 -1.79 -11.48 -19.50
CA ILE A 165 -1.34 -10.51 -20.51
C ILE A 165 -0.19 -9.66 -19.98
N VAL A 166 -0.28 -9.21 -18.72
CA VAL A 166 0.76 -8.42 -18.05
C VAL A 166 2.06 -9.22 -17.92
N TYR A 167 1.98 -10.46 -17.45
CA TYR A 167 3.17 -11.32 -17.30
C TYR A 167 3.82 -11.66 -18.63
N GLU A 168 3.03 -11.87 -19.69
CA GLU A 168 3.54 -12.11 -21.05
C GLU A 168 4.35 -10.92 -21.59
N HIS A 169 3.88 -9.69 -21.36
CA HIS A 169 4.48 -8.50 -21.97
C HIS A 169 5.66 -7.90 -21.18
N PHE A 170 5.72 -8.12 -19.86
CA PHE A 170 6.67 -7.41 -19.00
C PHE A 170 7.52 -8.34 -18.11
N GLY A 171 7.17 -9.62 -17.99
CA GLY A 171 7.79 -10.51 -17.01
C GLY A 171 9.20 -10.96 -17.38
N ASP A 172 9.65 -10.76 -18.61
CA ASP A 172 11.04 -10.91 -18.99
C ASP A 172 11.96 -9.95 -18.20
N ARG A 173 11.46 -8.77 -17.81
CA ARG A 173 12.17 -7.68 -17.11
C ARG A 173 11.71 -7.46 -15.69
N VAL A 174 10.41 -7.53 -15.39
CA VAL A 174 9.86 -7.35 -14.05
C VAL A 174 10.00 -8.62 -13.23
N LYS A 175 10.54 -8.49 -12.00
CA LYS A 175 10.80 -9.62 -11.08
C LYS A 175 10.04 -9.54 -9.76
N HIS A 176 9.34 -8.44 -9.49
CA HIS A 176 8.54 -8.23 -8.28
C HIS A 176 7.12 -7.84 -8.68
N TRP A 177 6.17 -8.74 -8.43
CA TRP A 177 4.77 -8.57 -8.76
C TRP A 177 3.91 -8.44 -7.52
N ILE A 178 3.03 -7.45 -7.50
CA ILE A 178 1.98 -7.28 -6.50
C ILE A 178 0.64 -7.36 -7.24
N THR A 179 -0.23 -8.26 -6.84
CA THR A 179 -1.53 -8.44 -7.52
C THR A 179 -2.47 -7.27 -7.22
N PHE A 180 -2.75 -7.02 -5.95
CA PHE A 180 -3.64 -5.96 -5.49
C PHE A 180 -2.95 -5.07 -4.47
N ASN A 181 -3.26 -3.77 -4.53
CA ASN A 181 -2.97 -2.83 -3.46
C ASN A 181 -4.18 -2.69 -2.55
N GLU A 182 -3.98 -2.95 -1.25
CA GLU A 182 -4.91 -2.63 -0.17
C GLU A 182 -6.35 -3.10 -0.40
N PRO A 183 -6.60 -4.40 -0.29
CA PRO A 183 -7.94 -4.97 -0.46
C PRO A 183 -9.04 -4.33 0.39
N ARG A 184 -8.71 -3.87 1.60
CA ARG A 184 -9.66 -3.22 2.49
C ARG A 184 -10.19 -1.93 1.89
N GLU A 185 -9.35 -1.09 1.34
CA GLU A 185 -9.72 0.18 0.71
C GLU A 185 -10.59 -0.08 -0.52
N ILE A 186 -10.27 -1.10 -1.30
CA ILE A 186 -11.10 -1.52 -2.44
C ILE A 186 -12.49 -1.92 -1.95
N CYS A 187 -12.55 -2.86 -1.00
CA CYS A 187 -13.80 -3.52 -0.64
C CYS A 187 -14.65 -2.69 0.33
N TYR A 188 -14.04 -2.11 1.37
CA TYR A 188 -14.79 -1.31 2.32
C TYR A 188 -15.12 0.08 1.77
N LEU A 189 -14.12 0.84 1.32
CA LEU A 189 -14.36 2.21 0.87
C LEU A 189 -15.09 2.29 -0.47
N GLY A 190 -14.84 1.32 -1.38
CA GLY A 190 -15.43 1.29 -2.71
C GLY A 190 -16.79 0.60 -2.79
N TYR A 191 -16.94 -0.57 -2.19
CA TYR A 191 -18.15 -1.40 -2.31
C TYR A 191 -19.07 -1.33 -1.08
N GLY A 192 -18.52 -1.09 0.11
CA GLY A 192 -19.29 -0.96 1.34
C GLY A 192 -19.66 0.48 1.69
N GLY A 193 -18.67 1.38 1.70
CA GLY A 193 -18.74 2.67 2.39
C GLY A 193 -19.14 3.88 1.55
N ASN A 194 -19.33 3.77 0.23
CA ASN A 194 -19.65 4.90 -0.66
C ASN A 194 -18.65 6.08 -0.60
N ILE A 195 -17.36 5.79 -0.39
CA ILE A 195 -16.32 6.81 -0.19
C ILE A 195 -15.40 6.89 -1.41
N TYR A 196 -14.86 5.75 -1.86
CA TYR A 196 -13.99 5.65 -3.03
C TYR A 196 -14.74 5.07 -4.22
N ALA A 197 -14.24 5.32 -5.43
CA ALA A 197 -14.81 4.69 -6.62
C ALA A 197 -14.84 3.15 -6.48
N PRO A 198 -15.90 2.47 -6.91
CA PRO A 198 -17.08 2.97 -7.65
C PRO A 198 -18.16 3.61 -6.78
N ALA A 199 -17.92 3.81 -5.50
CA ALA A 199 -18.80 4.46 -4.54
C ALA A 199 -20.18 3.76 -4.44
N LEU A 200 -20.15 2.44 -4.22
CA LEU A 200 -21.34 1.67 -3.91
C LEU A 200 -21.66 1.79 -2.42
N ASN A 201 -22.94 1.82 -2.10
CA ASN A 201 -23.43 1.89 -0.72
C ASN A 201 -24.10 0.55 -0.35
N VAL A 202 -23.31 -0.52 -0.28
CA VAL A 202 -23.78 -1.87 0.07
C VAL A 202 -23.07 -2.31 1.35
N THR A 203 -23.29 -1.55 2.42
CA THR A 203 -22.55 -1.61 3.70
C THR A 203 -22.64 -2.97 4.37
N ASP A 204 -23.77 -3.65 4.21
CA ASP A 204 -24.10 -4.90 4.88
C ASP A 204 -23.39 -6.14 4.31
N ILE A 205 -23.24 -6.22 2.98
CA ILE A 205 -22.67 -7.40 2.30
C ILE A 205 -21.54 -7.08 1.34
N GLY A 206 -21.46 -5.84 0.81
CA GLY A 206 -20.56 -5.49 -0.29
C GLY A 206 -19.09 -5.73 0.05
N THR A 207 -18.66 -5.35 1.25
CA THR A 207 -17.27 -5.56 1.72
C THR A 207 -16.91 -7.04 1.73
N TYR A 208 -17.78 -7.91 2.24
CA TYR A 208 -17.49 -9.34 2.40
C TYR A 208 -17.45 -10.10 1.07
N TYR A 209 -18.40 -9.80 0.16
CA TYR A 209 -18.42 -10.41 -1.17
C TYR A 209 -17.24 -9.95 -2.02
N CYS A 210 -16.89 -8.66 -1.96
CA CYS A 210 -15.69 -8.13 -2.59
C CYS A 210 -14.44 -8.80 -2.05
N ALA A 211 -14.31 -8.96 -0.73
CA ALA A 211 -13.16 -9.60 -0.09
C ALA A 211 -12.94 -11.04 -0.59
N LYS A 212 -14.01 -11.85 -0.62
CA LYS A 212 -13.92 -13.22 -1.16
C LYS A 212 -13.46 -13.24 -2.61
N SER A 213 -14.09 -12.43 -3.44
CA SER A 213 -13.78 -12.36 -4.88
C SER A 213 -12.35 -11.89 -5.15
N LEU A 214 -11.89 -10.88 -4.42
CA LEU A 214 -10.54 -10.35 -4.53
C LEU A 214 -9.47 -11.39 -4.14
N VAL A 215 -9.68 -12.11 -3.02
CA VAL A 215 -8.76 -13.17 -2.57
C VAL A 215 -8.68 -14.30 -3.60
N LEU A 216 -9.81 -14.70 -4.20
CA LEU A 216 -9.82 -15.69 -5.28
C LEU A 216 -9.12 -15.18 -6.54
N ALA A 217 -9.32 -13.91 -6.91
CA ALA A 217 -8.64 -13.28 -8.04
C ALA A 217 -7.12 -13.20 -7.84
N HIS A 218 -6.69 -12.85 -6.62
CA HIS A 218 -5.28 -12.89 -6.24
C HIS A 218 -4.68 -14.28 -6.45
N ALA A 219 -5.31 -15.32 -5.91
CA ALA A 219 -4.81 -16.69 -6.04
C ALA A 219 -4.74 -17.16 -7.49
N ARG A 220 -5.73 -16.83 -8.33
CA ARG A 220 -5.69 -17.12 -9.77
C ARG A 220 -4.50 -16.46 -10.45
N ALA A 221 -4.29 -15.16 -10.25
CA ALA A 221 -3.16 -14.44 -10.82
C ALA A 221 -1.80 -15.00 -10.33
N TYR A 222 -1.71 -15.35 -9.04
CA TYR A 222 -0.52 -15.99 -8.47
C TYR A 222 -0.22 -17.33 -9.15
N TYR A 223 -1.20 -18.22 -9.29
CA TYR A 223 -0.97 -19.53 -9.90
C TYR A 223 -0.74 -19.46 -11.41
N VAL A 224 -1.31 -18.49 -12.12
CA VAL A 224 -0.92 -18.21 -13.51
C VAL A 224 0.57 -17.88 -13.57
N TYR A 225 1.04 -16.99 -12.68
CA TYR A 225 2.46 -16.65 -12.63
C TYR A 225 3.33 -17.87 -12.32
N VAL A 226 3.02 -18.60 -11.27
CA VAL A 226 3.81 -19.75 -10.79
C VAL A 226 3.88 -20.88 -11.81
N ASN A 227 2.75 -21.22 -12.42
CA ASN A 227 2.64 -22.38 -13.31
C ASN A 227 3.19 -22.10 -14.70
N ASP A 228 2.93 -20.90 -15.25
CA ASP A 228 3.18 -20.63 -16.68
C ASP A 228 4.42 -19.75 -16.89
N PHE A 229 4.79 -18.88 -15.94
CA PHE A 229 5.81 -17.85 -16.14
C PHE A 229 7.02 -17.93 -15.21
N LYS A 230 6.84 -18.24 -13.93
CA LYS A 230 7.90 -18.14 -12.91
C LYS A 230 9.17 -18.86 -13.27
N ARG A 231 9.07 -20.05 -13.87
CA ARG A 231 10.24 -20.86 -14.27
C ARG A 231 11.12 -20.15 -15.31
N SER A 232 10.51 -19.44 -16.27
CA SER A 232 11.22 -18.74 -17.34
C SER A 232 11.61 -17.32 -16.96
N GLN A 233 10.81 -16.67 -16.11
CA GLN A 233 10.98 -15.26 -15.78
C GLN A 233 11.76 -15.03 -14.48
N GLY A 234 11.73 -15.97 -13.51
CA GLY A 234 12.55 -15.95 -12.30
C GLY A 234 12.18 -14.87 -11.28
N GLY A 235 10.92 -14.41 -11.28
CA GLY A 235 10.42 -13.40 -10.33
C GLY A 235 9.62 -13.97 -9.16
N ILE A 236 9.09 -13.10 -8.33
CA ILE A 236 8.24 -13.39 -7.18
C ILE A 236 6.93 -12.60 -7.25
N CYS A 237 5.86 -13.17 -6.68
CA CYS A 237 4.53 -12.58 -6.70
C CYS A 237 3.91 -12.60 -5.30
N GLY A 238 3.35 -11.47 -4.87
CA GLY A 238 2.67 -11.31 -3.59
C GLY A 238 1.45 -10.40 -3.70
N ILE A 239 0.95 -10.00 -2.53
CA ILE A 239 -0.15 -9.04 -2.38
C ILE A 239 0.26 -7.98 -1.36
N THR A 240 -0.21 -6.76 -1.51
CA THR A 240 -0.01 -5.69 -0.54
C THR A 240 -1.29 -5.45 0.27
N ILE A 241 -1.16 -5.51 1.58
CA ILE A 241 -2.25 -5.30 2.54
C ILE A 241 -1.96 -4.07 3.39
N SER A 242 -2.97 -3.22 3.60
CA SER A 242 -2.93 -2.12 4.56
C SER A 242 -2.96 -2.70 5.97
N VAL A 243 -1.90 -2.48 6.73
CA VAL A 243 -1.75 -2.99 8.09
C VAL A 243 -1.36 -1.85 9.02
N ASN A 244 -2.34 -1.07 9.44
CA ASN A 244 -2.17 -0.18 10.57
C ASN A 244 -2.19 -1.02 11.85
N TRP A 245 -1.37 -0.64 12.86
CA TRP A 245 -1.32 -1.38 14.10
C TRP A 245 -2.54 -1.06 14.99
N MET A 246 -3.18 -2.11 15.48
CA MET A 246 -4.31 -2.04 16.40
C MET A 246 -3.84 -2.59 17.73
N GLU A 247 -3.63 -1.71 18.72
CA GLU A 247 -3.17 -2.04 20.07
C GLU A 247 -4.31 -1.94 21.06
N ALA A 248 -4.34 -2.79 22.08
CA ALA A 248 -5.31 -2.68 23.13
C ALA A 248 -5.12 -1.36 23.90
N LEU A 249 -6.22 -0.64 24.21
CA LEU A 249 -6.16 0.62 24.95
C LEU A 249 -5.65 0.42 26.38
N THR A 250 -5.96 -0.72 26.99
CA THR A 250 -5.49 -1.12 28.33
C THR A 250 -5.04 -2.58 28.30
N ASP A 251 -4.34 -3.01 29.37
CA ASP A 251 -3.93 -4.42 29.57
C ASP A 251 -5.10 -5.34 30.00
N SER A 252 -6.36 -4.92 29.82
CA SER A 252 -7.52 -5.75 30.13
C SER A 252 -7.72 -6.83 29.05
N GLU A 253 -8.24 -7.98 29.45
CA GLU A 253 -8.55 -9.09 28.53
C GLU A 253 -9.59 -8.66 27.47
N GLU A 254 -10.54 -7.82 27.88
CA GLU A 254 -11.60 -7.28 27.02
C GLU A 254 -11.04 -6.38 25.91
N ASP A 255 -10.09 -5.49 26.22
CA ASP A 255 -9.47 -4.60 25.23
C ASP A 255 -8.52 -5.37 24.29
N GLU A 256 -7.78 -6.36 24.81
CA GLU A 256 -6.95 -7.25 23.97
C GLU A 256 -7.80 -8.04 22.98
N GLN A 257 -8.95 -8.57 23.44
CA GLN A 257 -9.91 -9.27 22.58
C GLN A 257 -10.51 -8.31 21.54
N ALA A 258 -10.89 -7.11 21.93
CA ALA A 258 -11.41 -6.09 21.02
C ALA A 258 -10.37 -5.73 19.92
N ALA A 259 -9.11 -5.55 20.31
CA ALA A 259 -8.03 -5.28 19.37
C ALA A 259 -7.82 -6.44 18.37
N GLU A 260 -7.90 -7.71 18.83
CA GLU A 260 -7.81 -8.87 17.94
C GLU A 260 -9.00 -8.94 16.98
N ILE A 261 -10.23 -8.72 17.42
CA ILE A 261 -11.42 -8.67 16.58
C ILE A 261 -11.30 -7.57 15.52
N TYR A 262 -10.78 -6.41 15.93
CA TYR A 262 -10.59 -5.31 14.99
C TYR A 262 -9.50 -5.59 13.95
N ARG A 263 -8.37 -6.22 14.34
CA ARG A 263 -7.35 -6.72 13.41
C ARG A 263 -7.94 -7.71 12.39
N GLN A 264 -8.80 -8.62 12.85
CA GLN A 264 -9.49 -9.57 11.97
C GLN A 264 -10.44 -8.88 10.98
N ALA A 265 -11.16 -7.84 11.40
CA ALA A 265 -12.07 -7.06 10.58
C ALA A 265 -11.34 -6.17 9.54
N GLU A 266 -10.24 -5.52 9.95
CA GLU A 266 -9.51 -4.55 9.13
C GLU A 266 -8.68 -5.23 8.03
N TRP A 267 -7.75 -6.09 8.42
CA TRP A 267 -6.84 -6.73 7.48
C TRP A 267 -6.85 -8.26 7.51
N GLY A 268 -7.35 -8.86 8.58
CA GLY A 268 -7.48 -10.31 8.69
C GLY A 268 -8.37 -10.92 7.61
N LEU A 269 -9.44 -10.24 7.20
CA LEU A 269 -10.32 -10.66 6.09
C LEU A 269 -9.54 -10.97 4.79
N TYR A 270 -8.41 -10.34 4.59
CA TYR A 270 -7.60 -10.46 3.37
C TYR A 270 -6.33 -11.26 3.60
N ALA A 271 -5.71 -11.14 4.78
CA ALA A 271 -4.49 -11.84 5.12
C ALA A 271 -4.74 -13.30 5.52
N GLU A 272 -5.73 -13.58 6.37
CA GLU A 272 -5.99 -14.94 6.86
C GLU A 272 -6.22 -15.96 5.74
N PRO A 273 -7.03 -15.70 4.71
CA PRO A 273 -7.25 -16.68 3.65
C PRO A 273 -5.97 -17.09 2.93
N ILE A 274 -5.01 -16.16 2.79
CA ILE A 274 -3.79 -16.35 1.99
C ILE A 274 -2.64 -16.89 2.84
N PHE A 275 -2.43 -16.30 4.03
CA PHE A 275 -1.21 -16.51 4.83
C PHE A 275 -1.41 -17.48 6.00
N SER A 276 -2.65 -17.79 6.42
CA SER A 276 -2.90 -18.71 7.50
C SER A 276 -2.91 -20.18 7.05
N GLU A 277 -2.80 -21.11 8.03
CA GLU A 277 -2.81 -22.55 7.75
C GLU A 277 -4.21 -23.09 7.39
N HIS A 278 -5.29 -22.32 7.57
CA HIS A 278 -6.66 -22.80 7.31
C HIS A 278 -7.32 -22.24 6.03
N GLY A 279 -6.73 -21.20 5.40
CA GLY A 279 -7.13 -20.73 4.08
C GLY A 279 -8.55 -20.14 3.99
N GLY A 280 -9.10 -19.60 5.08
CA GLY A 280 -10.43 -19.00 5.12
C GLY A 280 -10.46 -17.66 5.84
N PHE A 281 -11.62 -17.02 5.86
CA PHE A 281 -11.82 -15.82 6.68
C PHE A 281 -11.54 -16.11 8.16
N PRO A 282 -11.15 -15.07 8.96
CA PRO A 282 -10.93 -15.21 10.39
C PRO A 282 -12.14 -15.85 11.07
N LYS A 283 -11.92 -16.97 11.75
CA LYS A 283 -13.01 -17.81 12.29
C LYS A 283 -13.88 -17.04 13.26
N GLU A 284 -13.25 -16.38 14.23
CA GLU A 284 -13.96 -15.67 15.29
C GLU A 284 -14.79 -14.50 14.74
N PHE A 285 -14.22 -13.67 13.86
CA PHE A 285 -14.96 -12.60 13.23
C PHE A 285 -16.10 -13.11 12.34
N SER A 286 -15.90 -14.24 11.64
CA SER A 286 -16.95 -14.90 10.85
C SER A 286 -18.13 -15.35 11.70
N GLU A 287 -17.86 -15.91 12.90
CA GLU A 287 -18.89 -16.31 13.87
C GLU A 287 -19.68 -15.09 14.38
N ILE A 288 -19.00 -13.97 14.67
CA ILE A 288 -19.63 -12.70 15.08
C ILE A 288 -20.56 -12.18 13.96
N VAL A 289 -20.07 -12.13 12.72
CA VAL A 289 -20.89 -11.68 11.58
C VAL A 289 -22.09 -12.59 11.35
N ALA A 290 -21.93 -13.90 11.50
CA ALA A 290 -23.03 -14.85 11.37
C ALA A 290 -24.09 -14.62 12.45
N GLN A 291 -23.71 -14.51 13.72
CA GLN A 291 -24.61 -14.25 14.81
C GLN A 291 -25.37 -12.93 14.60
N LYS A 292 -24.65 -11.82 14.34
CA LYS A 292 -25.29 -10.51 14.10
C LYS A 292 -26.20 -10.52 12.89
N SER A 293 -25.86 -11.28 11.82
CA SER A 293 -26.74 -11.42 10.67
C SER A 293 -28.10 -12.02 11.04
N PHE A 294 -28.12 -13.09 11.83
CA PHE A 294 -29.39 -13.70 12.31
C PHE A 294 -30.16 -12.78 13.23
N GLU A 295 -29.49 -12.06 14.14
CA GLU A 295 -30.12 -11.05 15.02
C GLU A 295 -30.77 -9.92 14.22
N GLN A 296 -30.20 -9.56 13.06
CA GLN A 296 -30.69 -8.54 12.14
C GLN A 296 -31.77 -9.08 11.16
N GLY A 297 -32.10 -10.37 11.22
CA GLY A 297 -33.15 -11.00 10.41
C GLY A 297 -32.69 -11.50 9.05
N TYR A 298 -31.39 -11.59 8.77
CA TYR A 298 -30.88 -12.20 7.55
C TYR A 298 -31.09 -13.73 7.59
N PRO A 299 -31.49 -14.38 6.49
CA PRO A 299 -31.71 -15.83 6.46
C PRO A 299 -30.42 -16.66 6.47
N ARG A 300 -29.28 -15.99 6.33
CA ARG A 300 -27.92 -16.55 6.35
C ARG A 300 -26.91 -15.50 6.77
N SER A 301 -25.66 -15.92 7.06
CA SER A 301 -24.55 -14.97 7.29
C SER A 301 -24.40 -14.01 6.11
N ARG A 302 -24.15 -12.73 6.40
CA ARG A 302 -23.81 -11.70 5.40
C ARG A 302 -22.43 -11.93 4.81
N MET A 303 -21.53 -12.61 5.53
CA MET A 303 -20.21 -12.99 5.07
C MET A 303 -20.31 -14.33 4.32
N PRO A 304 -19.89 -14.41 3.04
CA PRO A 304 -19.87 -15.65 2.28
C PRO A 304 -18.78 -16.59 2.78
N GLU A 305 -19.05 -17.89 2.76
CA GLU A 305 -18.05 -18.89 3.11
C GLU A 305 -17.19 -19.29 1.90
N PHE A 306 -15.93 -19.65 2.14
CA PHE A 306 -15.10 -20.36 1.17
C PHE A 306 -15.44 -21.84 1.20
N THR A 307 -15.53 -22.49 0.03
CA THR A 307 -15.59 -23.96 -0.06
C THR A 307 -14.22 -24.56 0.35
N ASP A 308 -14.18 -25.86 0.61
CA ASP A 308 -12.90 -26.53 0.97
C ASP A 308 -11.88 -26.46 -0.18
N GLU A 309 -12.35 -26.48 -1.42
CA GLU A 309 -11.52 -26.32 -2.62
C GLU A 309 -10.98 -24.89 -2.71
N GLU A 310 -11.82 -23.88 -2.50
CA GLU A 310 -11.40 -22.49 -2.49
C GLU A 310 -10.40 -22.20 -1.37
N ARG A 311 -10.62 -22.73 -0.15
CA ARG A 311 -9.66 -22.59 0.98
C ARG A 311 -8.28 -23.11 0.60
N LYS A 312 -8.20 -24.33 0.06
CA LYS A 312 -6.96 -24.95 -0.38
C LYS A 312 -6.30 -24.19 -1.54
N PHE A 313 -7.12 -23.57 -2.38
CA PHE A 313 -6.65 -22.81 -3.54
C PHE A 313 -6.02 -21.48 -3.15
N VAL A 314 -6.58 -20.77 -2.16
CA VAL A 314 -6.06 -19.45 -1.74
C VAL A 314 -4.91 -19.57 -0.75
N GLN A 315 -4.90 -20.62 0.06
CA GLN A 315 -3.88 -20.86 1.08
C GLN A 315 -2.48 -21.00 0.45
N GLY A 316 -1.54 -20.18 0.90
CA GLY A 316 -0.15 -20.23 0.44
C GLY A 316 0.07 -19.63 -0.96
N ALA A 317 -0.91 -18.91 -1.51
CA ALA A 317 -0.78 -18.24 -2.81
C ALA A 317 0.06 -16.96 -2.72
N TYR A 318 1.32 -17.06 -2.25
CA TYR A 318 2.23 -15.91 -2.12
C TYR A 318 3.70 -16.34 -2.12
N ASP A 319 4.57 -15.43 -2.56
CA ASP A 319 6.02 -15.50 -2.34
C ASP A 319 6.47 -14.50 -1.26
N PHE A 320 5.73 -13.43 -1.03
CA PHE A 320 5.99 -12.42 0.00
C PHE A 320 4.70 -11.74 0.46
N PHE A 321 4.77 -11.09 1.62
CA PHE A 321 3.72 -10.24 2.18
C PHE A 321 4.12 -8.77 2.00
N GLY A 322 3.41 -8.03 1.16
CA GLY A 322 3.54 -6.58 1.04
C GLY A 322 2.72 -5.88 2.13
N VAL A 323 3.32 -4.94 2.82
CA VAL A 323 2.71 -4.18 3.92
C VAL A 323 2.71 -2.70 3.59
N ASN A 324 1.53 -2.08 3.50
CA ASN A 324 1.39 -0.63 3.62
C ASN A 324 1.11 -0.32 5.08
N HIS A 325 1.94 0.53 5.67
CA HIS A 325 1.81 0.89 7.08
C HIS A 325 1.98 2.39 7.25
N TYR A 326 1.08 3.03 7.99
CA TYR A 326 1.12 4.47 8.18
C TYR A 326 1.01 4.90 9.64
N THR A 327 0.15 4.26 10.44
CA THR A 327 -0.19 4.70 11.79
C THR A 327 -0.62 3.54 12.70
N SER A 328 -1.05 3.86 13.92
CA SER A 328 -1.66 2.94 14.88
C SER A 328 -2.92 3.53 15.49
N TYR A 329 -3.71 2.64 16.07
CA TYR A 329 -4.91 2.99 16.85
C TYR A 329 -4.92 2.21 18.16
N LEU A 330 -5.45 2.81 19.22
CA LEU A 330 -5.72 2.15 20.49
C LEU A 330 -7.18 1.69 20.50
N ILE A 331 -7.40 0.41 20.78
CA ILE A 331 -8.70 -0.23 20.64
C ILE A 331 -9.23 -0.64 22.01
N SER A 332 -10.50 -0.36 22.27
CA SER A 332 -11.18 -0.73 23.49
C SER A 332 -12.45 -1.55 23.21
N ALA A 333 -12.88 -2.31 24.19
CA ALA A 333 -14.10 -3.11 24.15
C ALA A 333 -15.40 -2.27 24.20
N LYS A 334 -15.31 -0.95 24.04
CA LYS A 334 -16.44 -0.05 24.02
C LYS A 334 -17.31 -0.29 22.78
N SER A 335 -18.59 -0.52 22.95
CA SER A 335 -19.54 -0.68 21.85
C SER A 335 -19.82 0.62 21.08
N TYR A 336 -19.92 0.52 19.76
CA TYR A 336 -20.29 1.60 18.84
C TYR A 336 -21.72 1.46 18.28
N LYS A 337 -22.56 0.56 18.82
CA LYS A 337 -23.92 0.29 18.29
C LYS A 337 -24.77 1.54 18.06
N GLU A 338 -24.61 2.56 18.88
CA GLU A 338 -25.34 3.84 18.75
C GLU A 338 -24.79 4.68 17.59
N GLU A 339 -23.50 4.53 17.25
CA GLU A 339 -22.82 5.29 16.22
C GLU A 339 -22.92 4.61 14.84
N HIS A 340 -23.12 3.29 14.81
CA HIS A 340 -23.21 2.47 13.59
C HIS A 340 -24.52 1.67 13.51
N PRO A 341 -25.68 2.35 13.34
CA PRO A 341 -26.98 1.66 13.30
C PRO A 341 -27.18 0.80 12.05
N ILE A 342 -26.38 1.02 11.00
CA ILE A 342 -26.45 0.30 9.72
C ILE A 342 -25.44 -0.86 9.76
N PRO A 343 -25.84 -2.11 9.39
CA PRO A 343 -24.95 -3.24 9.32
C PRO A 343 -23.73 -2.94 8.43
N SER A 344 -22.53 -3.16 8.98
CA SER A 344 -21.26 -2.92 8.28
C SER A 344 -20.14 -3.69 9.00
N VAL A 345 -18.97 -3.78 8.40
CA VAL A 345 -17.79 -4.42 9.02
C VAL A 345 -17.44 -3.80 10.37
N TYR A 346 -17.58 -2.49 10.53
CA TYR A 346 -17.30 -1.81 11.81
C TYR A 346 -18.41 -2.00 12.84
N ALA A 347 -19.69 -2.00 12.42
CA ALA A 347 -20.80 -2.39 13.28
C ALA A 347 -20.69 -3.84 13.75
N ASP A 348 -20.07 -4.70 12.93
CA ASP A 348 -19.83 -6.09 13.29
C ASP A 348 -18.67 -6.23 14.28
N ALA A 349 -17.57 -5.51 14.07
CA ALA A 349 -16.44 -5.47 15.00
C ALA A 349 -16.83 -4.87 16.38
N ASP A 350 -17.65 -3.81 16.38
CA ASP A 350 -18.28 -3.22 17.57
C ASP A 350 -17.28 -2.84 18.68
N VAL A 351 -16.20 -2.17 18.31
CA VAL A 351 -15.11 -1.76 19.21
C VAL A 351 -14.96 -0.25 19.29
N GLY A 352 -14.26 0.25 20.31
CA GLY A 352 -13.81 1.64 20.45
C GLY A 352 -12.48 1.84 19.73
N ASN A 353 -12.34 2.95 19.02
CA ASN A 353 -11.10 3.37 18.38
C ASN A 353 -10.67 4.72 18.96
N TYR A 354 -9.45 4.81 19.46
CA TYR A 354 -8.90 6.00 20.07
C TYR A 354 -7.51 6.32 19.51
N VAL A 355 -7.28 7.60 19.24
CA VAL A 355 -5.97 8.14 18.84
C VAL A 355 -5.52 9.11 19.93
N PRO A 356 -4.36 8.90 20.57
CA PRO A 356 -3.83 9.81 21.57
C PRO A 356 -3.57 11.21 20.98
N PRO A 357 -4.06 12.28 21.62
CA PRO A 357 -3.91 13.65 21.10
C PRO A 357 -2.45 14.16 21.12
N GLU A 358 -1.57 13.49 21.84
CA GLU A 358 -0.14 13.77 21.89
C GLU A 358 0.62 13.21 20.69
N TRP A 359 0.03 12.31 19.90
CA TRP A 359 0.67 11.84 18.67
C TRP A 359 0.63 12.93 17.61
N PRO A 360 1.80 13.31 17.02
CA PRO A 360 1.82 14.30 15.96
C PRO A 360 0.86 13.94 14.82
N GLN A 361 0.08 14.92 14.36
CA GLN A 361 -0.95 14.76 13.33
C GLN A 361 -0.44 15.31 12.00
N SER A 362 -0.62 14.57 10.91
CA SER A 362 -0.35 15.04 9.54
C SER A 362 -1.49 15.90 8.97
N ALA A 363 -1.41 16.27 7.70
CA ALA A 363 -2.52 16.91 6.99
C ALA A 363 -3.73 15.97 6.77
N SER A 364 -3.52 14.66 6.87
CA SER A 364 -4.56 13.64 6.79
C SER A 364 -5.07 13.30 8.18
N ASP A 365 -6.37 13.49 8.43
CA ASP A 365 -6.97 13.32 9.77
C ASP A 365 -6.79 11.93 10.39
N TRP A 366 -6.59 10.92 9.54
CA TRP A 366 -6.39 9.53 9.97
C TRP A 366 -4.93 9.17 10.26
N LEU A 367 -3.96 10.02 9.87
CA LEU A 367 -2.52 9.70 9.89
C LEU A 367 -1.81 10.47 11.02
N THR A 368 -1.36 9.73 12.02
CA THR A 368 -0.55 10.22 13.14
C THR A 368 0.78 9.49 13.23
N LEU A 369 1.79 10.13 13.83
CA LEU A 369 3.07 9.50 14.14
C LEU A 369 2.93 8.69 15.44
N ALA A 370 2.58 7.42 15.30
CA ALA A 370 2.45 6.48 16.41
C ALA A 370 3.81 5.80 16.73
N PRO A 371 4.22 5.71 18.00
CA PRO A 371 5.49 5.10 18.37
C PRO A 371 5.56 3.61 18.03
N ASN A 372 6.72 3.14 17.53
CA ASN A 372 7.03 1.73 17.28
C ASN A 372 6.04 0.93 16.42
N SER A 373 5.12 1.60 15.74
CA SER A 373 3.98 0.97 15.07
C SER A 373 4.37 -0.06 14.01
N ILE A 374 5.41 0.20 13.21
CA ILE A 374 5.91 -0.72 12.19
C ILE A 374 6.48 -1.99 12.82
N ASN A 375 7.32 -1.85 13.85
CA ASN A 375 7.89 -2.99 14.56
C ASN A 375 6.80 -3.86 15.19
N ASN A 376 5.82 -3.24 15.86
CA ASN A 376 4.71 -3.95 16.48
C ASN A 376 3.89 -4.75 15.45
N SER A 377 3.55 -4.11 14.32
CA SER A 377 2.83 -4.78 13.22
C SER A 377 3.60 -5.95 12.64
N LEU A 378 4.85 -5.74 12.25
CA LEU A 378 5.66 -6.75 11.55
C LEU A 378 6.03 -7.93 12.47
N THR A 379 6.36 -7.68 13.74
CA THR A 379 6.63 -8.74 14.70
C THR A 379 5.39 -9.57 15.02
N PHE A 380 4.22 -8.94 15.07
CA PHE A 380 2.94 -9.65 15.21
C PHE A 380 2.67 -10.52 13.98
N LEU A 381 2.75 -9.96 12.76
CA LEU A 381 2.53 -10.70 11.51
C LEU A 381 3.53 -11.85 11.33
N MET A 382 4.80 -11.64 11.68
CA MET A 382 5.83 -12.67 11.64
C MET A 382 5.44 -13.88 12.50
N LYS A 383 4.97 -13.63 13.72
CA LYS A 383 4.53 -14.69 14.65
C LYS A 383 3.26 -15.37 14.18
N LYS A 384 2.30 -14.59 13.67
CA LYS A 384 0.98 -15.08 13.25
C LYS A 384 1.04 -15.93 11.97
N TYR A 385 1.89 -15.57 11.00
CA TYR A 385 1.91 -16.16 9.65
C TYR A 385 3.21 -16.90 9.31
N ASN A 386 3.88 -17.48 10.32
CA ASN A 386 5.05 -18.34 10.12
C ASN A 386 6.20 -17.68 9.34
N SER A 387 6.51 -16.41 9.66
CA SER A 387 7.68 -15.66 9.16
C SER A 387 7.79 -15.57 7.63
N PRO A 388 6.79 -15.03 6.91
CA PRO A 388 6.93 -14.79 5.47
C PRO A 388 8.05 -13.77 5.19
N ILE A 389 8.45 -13.66 3.91
CA ILE A 389 9.25 -12.54 3.45
C ILE A 389 8.35 -11.31 3.44
N PHE A 390 8.81 -10.20 3.99
CA PHE A 390 8.09 -8.93 4.01
C PHE A 390 8.75 -7.86 3.13
N TYR A 391 7.92 -7.01 2.54
CA TYR A 391 8.30 -5.70 2.00
C TYR A 391 7.35 -4.66 2.57
N ILE A 392 7.87 -3.54 3.08
CA ILE A 392 7.04 -2.34 3.29
C ILE A 392 6.89 -1.71 1.92
N THR A 393 5.68 -1.79 1.37
CA THR A 393 5.35 -1.37 0.01
C THR A 393 4.83 0.05 -0.05
N GLU A 394 4.41 0.61 1.10
CA GLU A 394 4.14 2.03 1.30
C GLU A 394 4.31 2.41 2.77
N ASN A 395 4.89 3.59 2.99
CA ASN A 395 4.90 4.31 4.26
C ASN A 395 5.22 5.78 3.98
N GLY A 396 4.51 6.73 4.58
CA GLY A 396 4.71 8.15 4.28
C GLY A 396 3.89 9.10 5.15
N TRP A 397 4.10 10.40 4.93
CA TRP A 397 3.52 11.49 5.70
C TRP A 397 2.93 12.56 4.78
N SER A 398 1.72 13.02 5.07
CA SER A 398 1.07 14.06 4.28
C SER A 398 1.31 15.46 4.86
N SER A 399 1.51 16.41 3.96
CA SER A 399 1.58 17.85 4.26
C SER A 399 0.49 18.61 3.50
N PRO A 400 0.04 19.78 3.97
CA PRO A 400 -0.90 20.63 3.22
C PRO A 400 -0.22 21.26 2.00
N PRO A 401 -0.96 21.72 0.97
CA PRO A 401 -0.40 22.26 -0.27
C PRO A 401 0.49 23.49 -0.11
N ASP A 402 0.32 24.23 0.98
CA ASP A 402 1.08 25.44 1.29
C ASP A 402 2.29 25.22 2.23
N ALA A 403 2.60 23.96 2.57
CA ALA A 403 3.75 23.62 3.42
C ALA A 403 5.11 24.01 2.81
N GLY A 404 5.20 24.11 1.47
CA GLY A 404 6.43 24.45 0.77
C GLY A 404 7.42 23.29 0.71
N LEU A 405 8.73 23.64 0.61
CA LEU A 405 9.80 22.66 0.41
C LEU A 405 10.49 22.21 1.73
N LEU A 406 10.26 22.94 2.81
CA LEU A 406 10.85 22.64 4.13
C LEU A 406 9.88 21.79 4.95
N ASP A 407 9.90 20.49 4.73
CA ASP A 407 8.96 19.51 5.29
C ASP A 407 9.61 18.73 6.45
N ASP A 408 10.00 19.44 7.50
CA ASP A 408 10.69 18.89 8.67
C ASP A 408 9.83 17.83 9.41
N ASP A 409 8.51 18.00 9.44
CA ASP A 409 7.55 17.05 9.99
C ASP A 409 7.61 15.68 9.26
N ARG A 410 7.76 15.69 7.93
CA ARG A 410 7.96 14.46 7.15
C ARG A 410 9.31 13.82 7.43
N ILE A 411 10.36 14.62 7.64
CA ILE A 411 11.69 14.11 8.03
C ILE A 411 11.62 13.40 9.37
N GLU A 412 10.97 13.99 10.37
CA GLU A 412 10.74 13.37 11.68
C GLU A 412 10.00 12.05 11.57
N TYR A 413 8.93 12.02 10.76
CA TYR A 413 8.17 10.81 10.50
C TYR A 413 9.04 9.72 9.88
N TYR A 414 9.78 10.00 8.80
CA TYR A 414 10.63 8.99 8.15
C TYR A 414 11.74 8.48 9.07
N ARG A 415 12.38 9.35 9.86
CA ARG A 415 13.38 8.94 10.84
C ARG A 415 12.78 7.99 11.89
N ALA A 416 11.61 8.31 12.41
CA ALA A 416 10.91 7.46 13.38
C ALA A 416 10.48 6.12 12.76
N ALA A 417 9.87 6.15 11.58
CA ALA A 417 9.42 4.97 10.85
C ALA A 417 10.60 4.03 10.51
N LEU A 418 11.69 4.56 9.96
CA LEU A 418 12.87 3.78 9.61
C LEU A 418 13.63 3.22 10.82
N ASN A 419 13.62 3.93 11.97
CA ASN A 419 14.11 3.35 13.23
C ASN A 419 13.24 2.14 13.65
N SER A 420 11.93 2.25 13.53
CA SER A 420 11.00 1.13 13.81
C SER A 420 11.20 -0.04 12.83
N VAL A 421 11.58 0.24 11.58
CA VAL A 421 12.00 -0.78 10.60
C VAL A 421 13.27 -1.51 11.05
N LEU A 422 14.28 -0.80 11.53
CA LEU A 422 15.50 -1.41 12.08
C LEU A 422 15.19 -2.26 13.32
N ASP A 423 14.29 -1.80 14.20
CA ASP A 423 13.84 -2.58 15.36
C ASP A 423 13.20 -3.91 14.92
N ALA A 424 12.38 -3.90 13.87
CA ALA A 424 11.75 -5.10 13.33
C ALA A 424 12.79 -6.07 12.72
N ILE A 425 13.78 -5.56 11.99
CA ILE A 425 14.88 -6.38 11.44
C ILE A 425 15.69 -7.02 12.58
N GLU A 426 16.05 -6.25 13.61
CA GLU A 426 16.77 -6.71 14.81
C GLU A 426 15.95 -7.75 15.60
N ALA A 427 14.61 -7.63 15.60
CA ALA A 427 13.70 -8.63 16.18
C ALA A 427 13.57 -9.92 15.36
N GLY A 428 14.22 -9.99 14.19
CA GLY A 428 14.28 -11.18 13.33
C GLY A 428 13.22 -11.23 12.22
N VAL A 429 12.52 -10.13 11.95
CA VAL A 429 11.60 -10.03 10.81
C VAL A 429 12.38 -10.13 9.50
N ASN A 430 11.97 -11.03 8.59
CA ASN A 430 12.57 -11.19 7.27
C ASN A 430 12.09 -10.08 6.30
N LEU A 431 12.46 -8.83 6.61
CA LEU A 431 12.09 -7.65 5.84
C LEU A 431 13.17 -7.33 4.81
N LYS A 432 12.77 -7.23 3.53
CA LYS A 432 13.68 -7.10 2.39
C LYS A 432 13.72 -5.72 1.75
N GLY A 433 12.75 -4.88 2.04
CA GLY A 433 12.76 -3.54 1.44
C GLY A 433 11.68 -2.62 2.00
N TYR A 434 11.84 -1.35 1.64
CA TYR A 434 10.99 -0.24 2.08
C TYR A 434 10.77 0.74 0.93
N MET A 435 9.49 1.03 0.63
CA MET A 435 9.07 1.97 -0.39
C MET A 435 8.41 3.19 0.28
N ALA A 436 9.06 4.35 0.18
CA ALA A 436 8.46 5.59 0.67
C ALA A 436 7.25 5.99 -0.20
N TRP A 437 6.14 6.31 0.41
CA TRP A 437 4.98 6.91 -0.23
C TRP A 437 4.98 8.43 -0.02
N SER A 438 5.18 9.25 -1.08
CA SER A 438 5.35 8.85 -2.46
C SER A 438 6.55 9.59 -3.09
N LEU A 439 6.99 9.15 -4.28
CA LEU A 439 8.05 9.82 -5.03
C LEU A 439 7.75 11.31 -5.23
N MET A 440 6.51 11.62 -5.62
CA MET A 440 6.06 12.97 -5.91
C MET A 440 4.65 13.23 -5.39
N ASP A 441 4.30 14.50 -5.21
CA ASP A 441 2.93 14.92 -4.95
C ASP A 441 2.00 14.43 -6.05
N ASN A 442 0.79 13.99 -5.69
CA ASN A 442 -0.12 13.34 -6.61
C ASN A 442 -1.58 13.58 -6.23
N PHE A 443 -2.51 12.99 -6.98
CA PHE A 443 -3.94 13.00 -6.71
C PHE A 443 -4.27 12.08 -5.53
N GLU A 444 -4.59 12.64 -4.35
CA GLU A 444 -4.87 11.87 -3.13
C GLU A 444 -6.36 11.48 -3.05
N TRP A 445 -6.83 10.70 -4.02
CA TRP A 445 -8.15 10.08 -4.08
C TRP A 445 -9.30 11.07 -3.78
N SER A 446 -10.16 10.78 -2.79
CA SER A 446 -11.26 11.69 -2.38
C SER A 446 -10.78 13.04 -1.83
N ASN A 447 -9.51 13.17 -1.46
CA ASN A 447 -8.92 14.42 -1.00
C ASN A 447 -8.39 15.30 -2.17
N GLY A 448 -8.31 14.79 -3.38
CA GLY A 448 -7.76 15.52 -4.53
C GLY A 448 -6.31 15.94 -4.29
N TYR A 449 -6.01 17.23 -4.47
CA TYR A 449 -4.67 17.78 -4.24
C TYR A 449 -4.54 18.54 -2.91
N THR A 450 -5.40 18.25 -1.93
CA THR A 450 -5.39 18.93 -0.62
C THR A 450 -4.46 18.29 0.41
N GLN A 451 -3.92 17.10 0.11
CA GLN A 451 -3.00 16.35 0.97
C GLN A 451 -1.87 15.78 0.10
N LEU A 452 -0.63 16.17 0.41
CA LEU A 452 0.52 15.91 -0.45
C LEU A 452 1.56 15.06 0.26
N PHE A 453 1.86 13.88 -0.31
CA PHE A 453 2.78 12.89 0.26
C PHE A 453 4.17 12.87 -0.41
N GLY A 454 4.38 13.64 -1.47
CA GLY A 454 5.58 13.55 -2.30
C GLY A 454 6.87 13.94 -1.59
N LEU A 455 7.96 13.23 -1.89
CA LEU A 455 9.31 13.72 -1.66
C LEU A 455 9.67 14.86 -2.61
N TYR A 456 9.05 14.86 -3.79
CA TYR A 456 9.10 15.97 -4.75
C TYR A 456 7.76 16.70 -4.78
N GLN A 457 7.81 18.03 -4.70
CA GLN A 457 6.67 18.89 -4.97
C GLN A 457 6.39 18.89 -6.46
N VAL A 458 5.11 18.80 -6.86
CA VAL A 458 4.65 18.98 -8.24
C VAL A 458 3.89 20.29 -8.35
N ASP A 459 4.29 21.15 -9.29
CA ASP A 459 3.49 22.32 -9.66
C ASP A 459 2.39 21.92 -10.65
N PHE A 460 1.23 21.55 -10.11
CA PHE A 460 0.07 21.12 -10.92
C PHE A 460 -0.49 22.22 -11.82
N LYS A 461 -0.11 23.48 -11.63
CA LYS A 461 -0.55 24.61 -12.45
C LYS A 461 0.38 24.88 -13.63
N SER A 462 1.64 24.46 -13.53
CA SER A 462 2.60 24.53 -14.63
C SER A 462 2.22 23.53 -15.73
N PRO A 463 2.25 23.93 -17.01
CA PRO A 463 2.09 22.99 -18.12
C PRO A 463 3.11 21.86 -18.11
N GLU A 464 4.33 22.12 -17.63
CA GLU A 464 5.42 21.16 -17.53
C GLU A 464 5.32 20.24 -16.29
N LYS A 465 4.37 20.52 -15.38
CA LYS A 465 4.24 19.82 -14.09
C LYS A 465 5.58 19.74 -13.36
N THR A 466 6.25 20.88 -13.19
CA THR A 466 7.62 20.95 -12.62
C THR A 466 7.73 20.18 -11.30
N ARG A 467 8.77 19.31 -11.18
CA ARG A 467 9.09 18.53 -9.99
C ARG A 467 10.25 19.17 -9.27
N THR A 468 10.05 19.57 -8.00
CA THR A 468 11.06 20.20 -7.15
C THR A 468 11.27 19.35 -5.89
N PRO A 469 12.52 18.94 -5.56
CA PRO A 469 12.78 18.13 -4.38
C PRO A 469 12.48 18.93 -3.10
N LYS A 470 11.80 18.27 -2.14
CA LYS A 470 11.60 18.80 -0.79
C LYS A 470 12.80 18.44 0.11
N LYS A 471 12.92 19.07 1.26
CA LYS A 471 14.02 18.82 2.22
C LYS A 471 14.10 17.34 2.60
N SER A 472 12.95 16.68 2.76
CA SER A 472 12.86 15.24 3.05
C SER A 472 13.50 14.35 1.98
N ALA A 473 13.50 14.75 0.71
CA ALA A 473 14.16 14.01 -0.37
C ALA A 473 15.67 13.89 -0.16
N PHE A 474 16.32 14.94 0.33
CA PHE A 474 17.76 14.94 0.62
C PHE A 474 18.10 14.07 1.82
N VAL A 475 17.27 14.11 2.87
CA VAL A 475 17.44 13.23 4.04
C VAL A 475 17.25 11.78 3.66
N TYR A 476 16.23 11.47 2.86
CA TYR A 476 15.98 10.11 2.37
C TYR A 476 17.12 9.59 1.48
N LYS A 477 17.64 10.45 0.56
CA LYS A 477 18.84 10.16 -0.24
C LYS A 477 20.05 9.82 0.65
N GLU A 478 20.30 10.59 1.70
CA GLU A 478 21.42 10.32 2.60
C GLU A 478 21.26 8.99 3.35
N ILE A 479 20.06 8.66 3.81
CA ILE A 479 19.77 7.35 4.43
C ILE A 479 20.01 6.20 3.46
N ILE A 480 19.57 6.32 2.21
CA ILE A 480 19.83 5.32 1.16
C ILE A 480 21.33 5.11 0.95
N LYS A 481 22.08 6.20 0.82
CA LYS A 481 23.51 6.19 0.54
C LYS A 481 24.35 5.65 1.70
N SER A 482 24.09 6.12 2.91
CA SER A 482 24.86 5.74 4.11
C SER A 482 24.39 4.43 4.74
N ARG A 483 23.13 4.03 4.47
CA ARG A 483 22.42 2.93 5.16
C ARG A 483 22.24 3.19 6.66
N VAL A 484 22.35 4.44 7.11
CA VAL A 484 22.29 4.87 8.51
C VAL A 484 21.27 6.00 8.65
N ILE A 485 20.57 6.04 9.80
CA ILE A 485 19.67 7.15 10.14
C ILE A 485 20.45 8.12 11.02
N ASP A 486 21.04 9.16 10.40
CA ASP A 486 21.70 10.25 11.14
C ASP A 486 20.67 11.32 11.53
N PRO A 487 20.36 11.47 12.83
CA PRO A 487 19.41 12.48 13.28
C PRO A 487 19.94 13.91 13.15
N SER A 488 21.25 14.08 12.99
CA SER A 488 21.91 15.38 12.88
C SER A 488 22.12 15.83 11.44
N TYR A 489 21.89 14.96 10.46
CA TYR A 489 22.05 15.32 9.06
C TYR A 489 21.08 16.40 8.63
N GLU A 490 21.62 17.48 8.09
CA GLU A 490 20.87 18.59 7.48
C GLU A 490 21.46 18.90 6.11
N PRO A 491 20.63 18.95 5.04
CA PRO A 491 21.13 19.30 3.72
C PRO A 491 21.62 20.75 3.69
N THR A 492 22.78 20.98 3.09
CA THR A 492 23.39 22.32 2.97
C THR A 492 22.81 23.13 1.83
N THR A 493 22.11 22.50 0.91
CA THR A 493 21.42 23.08 -0.26
C THR A 493 20.20 22.27 -0.60
N LEU A 494 19.23 22.86 -1.29
CA LEU A 494 18.07 22.17 -1.89
C LEU A 494 18.24 21.99 -3.41
N GLU A 495 19.47 21.98 -3.90
CA GLU A 495 19.79 21.60 -5.26
C GLU A 495 20.11 20.11 -5.33
N MET A 496 19.35 19.36 -6.13
CA MET A 496 19.50 17.92 -6.27
C MET A 496 20.30 17.60 -7.55
N TRP A 497 21.24 16.67 -7.42
CA TRP A 497 22.01 16.13 -8.55
C TRP A 497 22.18 14.61 -8.41
N ILE A 498 22.43 14.00 -9.56
CA ILE A 498 22.70 12.57 -9.66
C ILE A 498 24.15 12.34 -9.24
N ASP A 499 24.38 11.43 -8.29
CA ASP A 499 25.71 10.99 -7.94
C ASP A 499 26.27 10.10 -9.07
N GLU A 500 27.26 10.59 -9.83
CA GLU A 500 27.94 9.80 -10.87
C GLU A 500 28.77 8.69 -10.19
N GLY A 501 28.21 7.51 -10.03
CA GLY A 501 28.89 6.38 -9.38
C GLY A 501 27.97 5.24 -8.93
N HIS A 502 26.69 5.36 -9.21
CA HIS A 502 25.70 4.30 -8.98
C HIS A 502 25.03 3.87 -10.27
#